data_a8be3331f2007d0c0152fd1c2451a45a
#
_entry.id   a8be3331f2007d0c0152fd1c2451a45a
#
_cell.length_a   1.000
_cell.length_b   1.000
_cell.length_c   1.000
_cell.angle_alpha   90.00
_cell.angle_beta   90.00
_cell.angle_gamma   90.00
#
_symmetry.space_group_name_H-M   'P 1'
#
loop_
_entity.id
_entity.type
_entity.pdbx_description
1 polymer ?
#
loop_
_entity_poly.entity_id
_entity_poly.type
_entity_poly.pdbx_seq_one_letter_code
_entity_poly.pdbx_strand_id
1 'polypeptide(L)'
;MKSIDQPLPAQEGRLKRNTAMIVLLLALLLGLQPVTTDLYLPALPALTQGFGASMVQAQLTLTALLLAFGTSQLFWGPLSDKWGRRPILLGGIFVYVISAITCALAPNMEALIAARTLQGVAMGACVMAARAIVRDLYEPTEGARVMSQALSGLGLIACTCVPVGGFLTDWMGWRWALSSLVLFALVTALLIYLYFDESLQQLNPHALQAKSLWASTKKIVSHL
;
A
#
# COMPACT_ATOMS: atom_id res chain seq x y z
N MET A 1 30.28 -21.30 -32.65
CA MET A 1 29.38 -20.31 -32.06
C MET A 1 28.40 -21.04 -31.18
N LYS A 2 28.69 -21.14 -29.86
CA LYS A 2 27.81 -21.80 -28.88
C LYS A 2 26.86 -20.76 -28.32
N SER A 3 25.56 -21.05 -28.39
CA SER A 3 24.47 -20.29 -27.83
C SER A 3 24.64 -20.18 -26.30
N ILE A 4 25.00 -18.99 -25.86
CA ILE A 4 24.95 -18.57 -24.46
C ILE A 4 23.61 -17.87 -24.34
N ASP A 5 22.61 -18.55 -23.79
CA ASP A 5 21.44 -18.00 -23.11
C ASP A 5 20.44 -19.13 -22.84
N GLN A 6 20.83 -20.02 -21.91
CA GLN A 6 19.84 -20.80 -21.18
C GLN A 6 19.89 -20.32 -19.72
N PRO A 7 18.81 -19.77 -19.17
CA PRO A 7 18.74 -19.48 -17.74
C PRO A 7 18.89 -20.80 -16.97
N LEU A 8 19.70 -20.76 -15.91
CA LEU A 8 19.97 -21.91 -15.07
C LEU A 8 18.66 -22.46 -14.48
N PRO A 9 18.38 -23.78 -14.59
CA PRO A 9 17.10 -24.39 -14.19
C PRO A 9 16.73 -24.21 -12.72
N ALA A 10 17.68 -23.81 -11.87
CA ALA A 10 17.43 -23.51 -10.46
C ALA A 10 16.70 -22.19 -10.21
N GLN A 11 16.77 -21.21 -11.13
CA GLN A 11 16.04 -19.93 -11.00
C GLN A 11 14.57 -20.04 -11.42
N GLU A 12 14.27 -20.79 -12.47
CA GLU A 12 12.88 -21.03 -12.89
C GLU A 12 12.05 -21.78 -11.84
N GLY A 13 12.64 -22.73 -11.12
CA GLY A 13 11.96 -23.48 -10.07
C GLY A 13 11.65 -22.64 -8.83
N ARG A 14 12.50 -21.65 -8.49
CA ARG A 14 12.30 -20.73 -7.35
C ARG A 14 11.21 -19.69 -7.63
N LEU A 15 11.17 -19.14 -8.84
CA LEU A 15 10.15 -18.16 -9.27
C LEU A 15 8.76 -18.80 -9.36
N LYS A 16 8.62 -19.98 -9.98
CA LYS A 16 7.33 -20.69 -10.08
C LYS A 16 6.77 -21.15 -8.73
N ARG A 17 7.63 -21.53 -7.78
CA ARG A 17 7.19 -22.03 -6.46
C ARG A 17 6.63 -20.94 -5.55
N ASN A 18 6.88 -19.65 -5.84
CA ASN A 18 6.48 -18.52 -5.01
C ASN A 18 5.47 -17.56 -5.66
N THR A 19 5.00 -17.82 -6.88
CA THR A 19 4.05 -16.89 -7.58
C THR A 19 2.77 -16.69 -6.80
N ALA A 20 2.20 -17.75 -6.21
CA ALA A 20 1.00 -17.63 -5.38
C ALA A 20 1.23 -16.76 -4.13
N MET A 21 2.42 -16.86 -3.51
CA MET A 21 2.79 -16.04 -2.37
C MET A 21 2.97 -14.57 -2.79
N ILE A 22 3.59 -14.33 -3.93
CA ILE A 22 3.74 -12.97 -4.48
C ILE A 22 2.36 -12.36 -4.78
N VAL A 23 1.45 -13.11 -5.42
CA VAL A 23 0.08 -12.67 -5.66
C VAL A 23 -0.64 -12.33 -4.35
N LEU A 24 -0.50 -13.17 -3.33
CA LEU A 24 -1.08 -12.91 -2.01
C LEU A 24 -0.51 -11.64 -1.37
N LEU A 25 0.82 -11.47 -1.38
CA LEU A 25 1.47 -10.26 -0.84
C LEU A 25 1.02 -9.00 -1.59
N LEU A 26 0.94 -9.06 -2.91
CA LEU A 26 0.45 -7.96 -3.74
C LEU A 26 -1.02 -7.65 -3.44
N ALA A 27 -1.88 -8.66 -3.30
CA ALA A 27 -3.29 -8.48 -2.96
C ALA A 27 -3.45 -7.81 -1.58
N LEU A 28 -2.66 -8.21 -0.58
CA LEU A 28 -2.66 -7.61 0.75
C LEU A 28 -2.14 -6.16 0.73
N LEU A 29 -1.04 -5.89 -0.01
CA LEU A 29 -0.48 -4.54 -0.14
C LEU A 29 -1.44 -3.58 -0.84
N LEU A 30 -2.04 -4.00 -1.95
CA LEU A 30 -3.05 -3.23 -2.66
C LEU A 30 -4.34 -3.14 -1.83
N GLY A 31 -4.67 -4.18 -1.08
CA GLY A 31 -5.80 -4.25 -0.17
C GLY A 31 -5.72 -3.29 1.03
N LEU A 32 -4.54 -2.77 1.36
CA LEU A 32 -4.41 -1.70 2.37
C LEU A 32 -5.31 -0.50 2.05
N GLN A 33 -5.50 -0.16 0.77
CA GLN A 33 -6.34 0.97 0.37
C GLN A 33 -7.81 0.76 0.75
N PRO A 34 -8.54 -0.27 0.25
CA PRO A 34 -9.94 -0.47 0.64
C PRO A 34 -10.11 -0.79 2.13
N VAL A 35 -9.18 -1.51 2.75
CA VAL A 35 -9.23 -1.71 4.20
C VAL A 35 -9.18 -0.37 4.93
N THR A 36 -8.33 0.57 4.49
CA THR A 36 -8.20 1.89 5.13
C THR A 36 -9.38 2.82 4.87
N THR A 37 -10.00 2.74 3.68
CA THR A 37 -11.10 3.63 3.27
C THR A 37 -12.47 3.02 3.55
N ASP A 38 -12.74 1.82 3.03
CA ASP A 38 -14.09 1.27 2.94
C ASP A 38 -14.54 0.67 4.28
N LEU A 39 -13.62 0.03 5.01
CA LEU A 39 -13.91 -0.49 6.36
C LEU A 39 -14.20 0.65 7.35
N TYR A 40 -13.64 1.83 7.13
CA TYR A 40 -13.84 3.01 7.95
C TYR A 40 -15.15 3.76 7.66
N LEU A 41 -15.71 3.65 6.43
CA LEU A 41 -16.91 4.40 6.03
C LEU A 41 -18.09 4.22 6.98
N PRO A 42 -18.46 3.01 7.42
CA PRO A 42 -19.57 2.81 8.37
C PRO A 42 -19.32 3.45 9.74
N ALA A 43 -18.07 3.68 10.11
CA ALA A 43 -17.71 4.28 11.40
C ALA A 43 -17.88 5.82 11.44
N LEU A 44 -18.04 6.49 10.30
CA LEU A 44 -18.15 7.96 10.23
C LEU A 44 -19.25 8.55 11.13
N PRO A 45 -20.51 8.05 11.13
CA PRO A 45 -21.54 8.57 12.02
C PRO A 45 -21.21 8.41 13.51
N ALA A 46 -20.65 7.26 13.89
CA ALA A 46 -20.25 6.99 15.28
C ALA A 46 -19.09 7.90 15.73
N LEU A 47 -18.17 8.25 14.81
CA LEU A 47 -17.09 9.19 15.04
C LEU A 47 -17.61 10.63 15.27
N THR A 48 -18.57 11.10 14.46
CA THR A 48 -19.15 12.43 14.64
C THR A 48 -19.82 12.56 15.99
N GLN A 49 -20.55 11.53 16.42
CA GLN A 49 -21.16 11.48 17.75
C GLN A 49 -20.12 11.40 18.88
N GLY A 50 -19.10 10.56 18.71
CA GLY A 50 -18.08 10.33 19.72
C GLY A 50 -17.19 11.53 19.99
N PHE A 51 -16.92 12.35 18.98
CA PHE A 51 -16.10 13.57 19.12
C PHE A 51 -16.92 14.87 19.18
N GLY A 52 -18.25 14.82 19.05
CA GLY A 52 -19.07 16.02 18.93
C GLY A 52 -18.73 16.84 17.68
N ALA A 53 -18.26 16.19 16.61
CA ALA A 53 -17.76 16.82 15.41
C ALA A 53 -18.82 16.83 14.30
N SER A 54 -18.65 17.71 13.30
CA SER A 54 -19.51 17.75 12.13
C SER A 54 -19.17 16.61 11.15
N MET A 55 -20.14 16.23 10.30
CA MET A 55 -19.89 15.25 9.22
C MET A 55 -18.81 15.74 8.24
N VAL A 56 -18.71 17.07 8.03
CA VAL A 56 -17.65 17.66 7.21
C VAL A 56 -16.28 17.39 7.78
N GLN A 57 -16.09 17.52 9.09
CA GLN A 57 -14.82 17.19 9.75
C GLN A 57 -14.50 15.70 9.67
N ALA A 58 -15.50 14.83 9.79
CA ALA A 58 -15.30 13.40 9.61
C ALA A 58 -14.89 13.05 8.16
N GLN A 59 -15.50 13.68 7.16
CA GLN A 59 -15.13 13.54 5.76
C GLN A 59 -13.72 14.08 5.44
N LEU A 60 -13.26 15.12 6.15
CA LEU A 60 -11.90 15.63 6.01
C LEU A 60 -10.85 14.59 6.38
N THR A 61 -11.15 13.65 7.26
CA THR A 61 -10.22 12.53 7.58
C THR A 61 -9.92 11.67 6.36
N LEU A 62 -10.94 11.38 5.52
CA LEU A 62 -10.77 10.63 4.27
C LEU A 62 -10.10 11.49 3.19
N THR A 63 -10.51 12.75 3.07
CA THR A 63 -9.93 13.67 2.09
C THR A 63 -8.44 13.86 2.34
N ALA A 64 -8.04 14.11 3.59
CA ALA A 64 -6.65 14.27 3.98
C ALA A 64 -5.82 13.00 3.70
N LEU A 65 -6.36 11.83 4.04
CA LEU A 65 -5.76 10.53 3.75
C LEU A 65 -5.54 10.34 2.24
N LEU A 66 -6.56 10.55 1.42
CA LEU A 66 -6.49 10.32 -0.03
C LEU A 66 -5.58 11.33 -0.74
N LEU A 67 -5.58 12.60 -0.32
CA LEU A 67 -4.67 13.61 -0.85
C LEU A 67 -3.21 13.26 -0.50
N ALA A 68 -2.95 12.89 0.75
CA ALA A 68 -1.63 12.47 1.19
C ALA A 68 -1.17 11.19 0.48
N PHE A 69 -2.06 10.22 0.29
CA PHE A 69 -1.81 9.01 -0.49
C PHE A 69 -1.43 9.31 -1.94
N GLY A 70 -2.23 10.12 -2.63
CA GLY A 70 -1.99 10.45 -4.03
C GLY A 70 -0.69 11.24 -4.23
N THR A 71 -0.47 12.29 -3.44
CA THR A 71 0.72 13.13 -3.54
C THR A 71 2.00 12.40 -3.15
N SER A 72 1.96 11.55 -2.13
CA SER A 72 3.13 10.79 -1.66
C SER A 72 3.67 9.81 -2.70
N GLN A 73 2.84 9.28 -3.59
CA GLN A 73 3.29 8.34 -4.63
C GLN A 73 4.30 8.95 -5.58
N LEU A 74 4.27 10.27 -5.80
CA LEU A 74 5.24 10.98 -6.63
C LEU A 74 6.66 10.91 -6.06
N PHE A 75 6.77 10.86 -4.74
CA PHE A 75 8.05 10.82 -4.03
C PHE A 75 8.53 9.38 -3.78
N TRP A 76 7.62 8.46 -3.50
CA TRP A 76 7.98 7.08 -3.18
C TRP A 76 8.58 6.32 -4.37
N GLY A 77 8.19 6.65 -5.62
CA GLY A 77 8.77 6.06 -6.83
C GLY A 77 10.30 6.21 -6.87
N PRO A 78 10.81 7.44 -7.04
CA PRO A 78 12.26 7.71 -7.06
C PRO A 78 12.99 7.27 -5.79
N LEU A 79 12.33 7.37 -4.63
CA LEU A 79 12.92 6.98 -3.36
C LEU A 79 13.18 5.47 -3.29
N SER A 80 12.23 4.67 -3.79
CA SER A 80 12.38 3.22 -3.81
C SER A 80 13.34 2.73 -4.91
N ASP A 81 13.52 3.49 -5.99
CA ASP A 81 14.56 3.21 -6.99
C ASP A 81 15.97 3.45 -6.43
N LYS A 82 16.11 4.38 -5.47
CA LYS A 82 17.39 4.70 -4.83
C LYS A 82 17.74 3.76 -3.68
N TRP A 83 16.79 3.44 -2.82
CA TRP A 83 17.04 2.71 -1.56
C TRP A 83 16.65 1.23 -1.62
N GLY A 84 15.99 0.81 -2.68
CA GLY A 84 15.45 -0.53 -2.83
C GLY A 84 13.97 -0.63 -2.46
N ARG A 85 13.33 -1.70 -2.95
CA ARG A 85 11.89 -1.93 -2.72
C ARG A 85 11.61 -2.38 -1.30
N ARG A 86 12.40 -3.32 -0.78
CA ARG A 86 12.21 -3.92 0.54
C ARG A 86 12.32 -2.92 1.69
N PRO A 87 13.36 -2.06 1.78
CA PRO A 87 13.46 -1.06 2.84
C PRO A 87 12.31 -0.05 2.83
N ILE A 88 11.92 0.43 1.65
CA ILE A 88 10.79 1.36 1.51
C ILE A 88 9.47 0.71 1.91
N LEU A 89 9.26 -0.54 1.52
CA LEU A 89 8.06 -1.30 1.85
C LEU A 89 7.95 -1.56 3.36
N LEU A 90 9.04 -2.03 4.00
CA LEU A 90 9.08 -2.26 5.44
C LEU A 90 8.95 -0.96 6.24
N GLY A 91 9.62 0.11 5.81
CA GLY A 91 9.47 1.44 6.41
C GLY A 91 8.04 1.98 6.26
N GLY A 92 7.46 1.86 5.07
CA GLY A 92 6.08 2.28 4.79
C GLY A 92 5.07 1.54 5.66
N ILE A 93 5.13 0.19 5.71
CA ILE A 93 4.19 -0.59 6.55
C ILE A 93 4.38 -0.33 8.04
N PHE A 94 5.61 -0.09 8.50
CA PHE A 94 5.89 0.27 9.88
C PHE A 94 5.24 1.62 10.26
N VAL A 95 5.42 2.65 9.43
CA VAL A 95 4.77 3.96 9.62
C VAL A 95 3.25 3.84 9.53
N TYR A 96 2.73 2.98 8.63
CA TYR A 96 1.32 2.69 8.53
C TYR A 96 0.75 2.08 9.82
N VAL A 97 1.43 1.09 10.42
CA VAL A 97 1.02 0.47 11.69
C VAL A 97 0.97 1.51 12.82
N ILE A 98 2.01 2.35 12.95
CA ILE A 98 2.04 3.41 13.96
C ILE A 98 0.89 4.39 13.76
N SER A 99 0.66 4.85 12.53
CA SER A 99 -0.44 5.78 12.23
C SER A 99 -1.81 5.15 12.45
N ALA A 100 -1.99 3.85 12.17
CA ALA A 100 -3.23 3.14 12.44
C ALA A 100 -3.51 3.02 13.96
N ILE A 101 -2.49 2.74 14.76
CA ILE A 101 -2.59 2.76 16.24
C ILE A 101 -2.97 4.16 16.72
N THR A 102 -2.30 5.20 16.20
CA THR A 102 -2.61 6.60 16.55
C THR A 102 -4.04 6.98 16.17
N CYS A 103 -4.56 6.50 15.03
CA CYS A 103 -5.96 6.70 14.64
C CYS A 103 -6.93 6.05 15.64
N ALA A 104 -6.67 4.82 16.07
CA ALA A 104 -7.53 4.10 17.02
C ALA A 104 -7.54 4.76 18.42
N LEU A 105 -6.42 5.37 18.81
CA LEU A 105 -6.24 6.05 20.10
C LEU A 105 -6.47 7.56 20.04
N ALA A 106 -6.92 8.11 18.90
CA ALA A 106 -7.07 9.54 18.72
C ALA A 106 -7.97 10.17 19.80
N PRO A 107 -7.51 11.24 20.49
CA PRO A 107 -8.27 11.91 21.54
C PRO A 107 -9.30 12.91 21.00
N ASN A 108 -9.11 13.40 19.77
CA ASN A 108 -9.95 14.39 19.12
C ASN A 108 -9.88 14.25 17.59
N MET A 109 -10.78 14.97 16.91
CA MET A 109 -10.88 14.91 15.45
C MET A 109 -9.64 15.43 14.72
N GLU A 110 -8.98 16.45 15.24
CA GLU A 110 -7.75 17.02 14.64
C GLU A 110 -6.59 16.03 14.66
N ALA A 111 -6.38 15.36 15.83
CA ALA A 111 -5.40 14.30 15.94
C ALA A 111 -5.69 13.13 15.00
N LEU A 112 -6.98 12.79 14.81
CA LEU A 112 -7.39 11.77 13.85
C LEU A 112 -7.07 12.18 12.41
N ILE A 113 -7.36 13.44 12.02
CA ILE A 113 -7.03 13.96 10.67
C ILE A 113 -5.52 13.89 10.43
N ALA A 114 -4.72 14.33 11.39
CA ALA A 114 -3.25 14.29 11.29
C ALA A 114 -2.73 12.84 11.16
N ALA A 115 -3.22 11.91 11.97
CA ALA A 115 -2.86 10.51 11.92
C ALA A 115 -3.27 9.86 10.59
N ARG A 116 -4.46 10.20 10.06
CA ARG A 116 -4.95 9.76 8.75
C ARG A 116 -4.08 10.30 7.60
N THR A 117 -3.63 11.54 7.69
CA THR A 117 -2.70 12.11 6.72
C THR A 117 -1.39 11.30 6.66
N LEU A 118 -0.80 11.01 7.83
CA LEU A 118 0.40 10.19 7.93
C LEU A 118 0.16 8.76 7.39
N GLN A 119 -1.01 8.18 7.71
CA GLN A 119 -1.42 6.87 7.21
C GLN A 119 -1.52 6.84 5.69
N GLY A 120 -2.04 7.91 5.06
CA GLY A 120 -2.10 8.06 3.61
C GLY A 120 -0.70 8.09 2.97
N VAL A 121 0.24 8.85 3.54
CA VAL A 121 1.63 8.87 3.08
C VAL A 121 2.26 7.47 3.12
N ALA A 122 2.10 6.77 4.22
CA ALA A 122 2.65 5.42 4.43
C ALA A 122 2.01 4.38 3.49
N MET A 123 0.70 4.45 3.30
CA MET A 123 -0.04 3.61 2.34
C MET A 123 0.46 3.81 0.91
N GLY A 124 0.80 5.06 0.55
CA GLY A 124 1.39 5.39 -0.75
C GLY A 124 2.70 4.64 -1.03
N ALA A 125 3.56 4.49 -0.03
CA ALA A 125 4.79 3.69 -0.14
C ALA A 125 4.49 2.22 -0.46
N CYS A 126 3.55 1.61 0.27
CA CYS A 126 3.18 0.20 0.12
C CYS A 126 2.56 -0.10 -1.25
N VAL A 127 1.58 0.71 -1.66
CA VAL A 127 0.86 0.51 -2.94
C VAL A 127 1.76 0.79 -4.14
N MET A 128 2.64 1.81 -4.05
CA MET A 128 3.61 2.10 -5.11
C MET A 128 4.64 0.96 -5.23
N ALA A 129 5.18 0.49 -4.08
CA ALA A 129 6.13 -0.62 -4.08
C ALA A 129 5.52 -1.89 -4.67
N ALA A 130 4.26 -2.22 -4.35
CA ALA A 130 3.56 -3.38 -4.91
C ALA A 130 3.55 -3.36 -6.45
N ARG A 131 3.26 -2.22 -7.07
CA ARG A 131 3.26 -2.07 -8.53
C ARG A 131 4.67 -2.16 -9.12
N ALA A 132 5.66 -1.59 -8.42
CA ALA A 132 7.06 -1.64 -8.84
C ALA A 132 7.62 -3.07 -8.79
N ILE A 133 7.30 -3.86 -7.75
CA ILE A 133 7.70 -5.25 -7.58
C ILE A 133 7.26 -6.11 -8.77
N VAL A 134 6.03 -5.94 -9.24
CA VAL A 134 5.54 -6.69 -10.42
C VAL A 134 6.37 -6.37 -11.65
N ARG A 135 6.68 -5.09 -11.87
CA ARG A 135 7.50 -4.65 -13.00
C ARG A 135 8.94 -5.15 -12.91
N ASP A 136 9.49 -5.29 -11.69
CA ASP A 136 10.87 -5.71 -11.47
C ASP A 136 11.04 -7.23 -11.60
N LEU A 137 9.99 -8.03 -11.32
CA LEU A 137 10.05 -9.49 -11.26
C LEU A 137 9.52 -10.20 -12.50
N TYR A 138 8.66 -9.55 -13.29
CA TYR A 138 7.92 -10.20 -14.37
C TYR A 138 8.04 -9.45 -15.69
N GLU A 139 8.09 -10.19 -16.80
CA GLU A 139 7.90 -9.64 -18.14
C GLU A 139 6.48 -9.04 -18.29
N PRO A 140 6.27 -8.05 -19.17
CA PRO A 140 5.01 -7.30 -19.26
C PRO A 140 3.75 -8.17 -19.33
N THR A 141 3.76 -9.23 -20.11
CA THR A 141 2.60 -10.13 -20.29
C THR A 141 2.31 -10.95 -19.03
N GLU A 142 3.34 -11.52 -18.41
CA GLU A 142 3.21 -12.29 -17.17
C GLU A 142 2.88 -11.37 -15.99
N GLY A 143 3.51 -10.20 -15.92
CA GLY A 143 3.24 -9.16 -14.92
C GLY A 143 1.79 -8.69 -14.96
N ALA A 144 1.21 -8.52 -16.15
CA ALA A 144 -0.21 -8.18 -16.30
C ALA A 144 -1.11 -9.29 -15.73
N ARG A 145 -0.78 -10.55 -15.93
CA ARG A 145 -1.52 -11.70 -15.36
C ARG A 145 -1.43 -11.74 -13.83
N VAL A 146 -0.23 -11.59 -13.29
CA VAL A 146 0.02 -11.56 -11.83
C VAL A 146 -0.72 -10.38 -11.18
N MET A 147 -0.66 -9.21 -11.80
CA MET A 147 -1.38 -8.03 -11.33
C MET A 147 -2.90 -8.23 -11.37
N SER A 148 -3.44 -8.83 -12.42
CA SER A 148 -4.87 -9.15 -12.52
C SER A 148 -5.32 -10.10 -11.40
N GLN A 149 -4.53 -11.12 -11.07
CA GLN A 149 -4.81 -12.02 -9.95
C GLN A 149 -4.76 -11.29 -8.60
N ALA A 150 -3.78 -10.41 -8.40
CA ALA A 150 -3.67 -9.59 -7.19
C ALA A 150 -4.87 -8.63 -7.05
N LEU A 151 -5.32 -8.01 -8.15
CA LEU A 151 -6.50 -7.16 -8.19
C LEU A 151 -7.80 -7.93 -7.91
N SER A 152 -7.90 -9.19 -8.33
CA SER A 152 -9.02 -10.06 -7.95
C SER A 152 -9.04 -10.32 -6.44
N GLY A 153 -7.87 -10.56 -5.83
CA GLY A 153 -7.73 -10.68 -4.38
C GLY A 153 -8.10 -9.39 -3.64
N LEU A 154 -7.63 -8.22 -4.15
CA LEU A 154 -8.05 -6.92 -3.66
C LEU A 154 -9.58 -6.74 -3.72
N GLY A 155 -10.22 -7.15 -4.82
CA GLY A 155 -11.67 -7.07 -4.97
C GLY A 155 -12.42 -7.87 -3.89
N LEU A 156 -11.96 -9.07 -3.55
CA LEU A 156 -12.51 -9.86 -2.44
C LEU A 156 -12.37 -9.14 -1.10
N ILE A 157 -11.19 -8.57 -0.83
CA ILE A 157 -10.95 -7.76 0.37
C ILE A 157 -11.92 -6.57 0.42
N ALA A 158 -12.03 -5.79 -0.66
CA ALA A 158 -12.89 -4.62 -0.74
C ALA A 158 -14.38 -4.95 -0.49
N CYS A 159 -14.88 -6.04 -1.09
CA CYS A 159 -16.25 -6.49 -0.87
C CYS A 159 -16.56 -6.83 0.59
N THR A 160 -15.57 -7.27 1.36
CA THR A 160 -15.75 -7.62 2.78
C THR A 160 -15.55 -6.42 3.72
N CYS A 161 -14.88 -5.36 3.29
CA CYS A 161 -14.52 -4.23 4.15
C CYS A 161 -15.75 -3.52 4.74
N VAL A 162 -16.75 -3.18 3.92
CA VAL A 162 -17.92 -2.42 4.39
C VAL A 162 -18.77 -3.23 5.38
N PRO A 163 -19.16 -4.50 5.10
CA PRO A 163 -19.91 -5.30 6.08
C PRO A 163 -19.12 -5.56 7.37
N VAL A 164 -17.83 -5.83 7.28
CA VAL A 164 -16.98 -6.04 8.48
C VAL A 164 -16.84 -4.75 9.29
N GLY A 165 -16.63 -3.62 8.62
CA GLY A 165 -16.53 -2.31 9.26
C GLY A 165 -17.84 -1.91 9.97
N GLY A 166 -18.99 -2.16 9.33
CA GLY A 166 -20.30 -1.95 9.94
C GLY A 166 -20.51 -2.80 11.17
N PHE A 167 -20.29 -4.12 11.05
CA PHE A 167 -20.40 -5.06 12.16
C PHE A 167 -19.53 -4.68 13.36
N LEU A 168 -18.24 -4.36 13.12
CA LEU A 168 -17.32 -3.95 14.18
C LEU A 168 -17.76 -2.65 14.84
N THR A 169 -18.25 -1.68 14.05
CA THR A 169 -18.70 -0.38 14.56
C THR A 169 -19.95 -0.52 15.42
N ASP A 170 -20.93 -1.33 14.99
CA ASP A 170 -22.21 -1.49 15.68
C ASP A 170 -22.07 -2.28 16.98
N TRP A 171 -21.22 -3.31 17.01
CA TRP A 171 -21.06 -4.20 18.16
C TRP A 171 -20.02 -3.74 19.17
N MET A 172 -18.91 -3.16 18.69
CA MET A 172 -17.75 -2.87 19.52
C MET A 172 -17.36 -1.37 19.49
N GLY A 173 -17.95 -0.61 18.58
CA GLY A 173 -17.67 0.81 18.39
C GLY A 173 -16.56 1.10 17.39
N TRP A 174 -16.50 2.34 16.93
CA TRP A 174 -15.61 2.80 15.86
C TRP A 174 -14.10 2.59 16.13
N ARG A 175 -13.69 2.59 17.39
CA ARG A 175 -12.28 2.32 17.74
C ARG A 175 -11.84 0.91 17.37
N TRP A 176 -12.72 -0.07 17.47
CA TRP A 176 -12.42 -1.43 17.07
C TRP A 176 -12.35 -1.59 15.54
N ALA A 177 -13.18 -0.87 14.81
CA ALA A 177 -13.04 -0.80 13.35
C ALA A 177 -11.66 -0.24 12.95
N LEU A 178 -11.17 0.82 13.62
CA LEU A 178 -9.81 1.33 13.40
C LEU A 178 -8.71 0.38 13.87
N SER A 179 -8.93 -0.36 14.96
CA SER A 179 -7.97 -1.35 15.46
C SER A 179 -7.80 -2.55 14.51
N SER A 180 -8.84 -2.89 13.75
CA SER A 180 -8.73 -3.95 12.73
C SER A 180 -7.77 -3.58 11.58
N LEU A 181 -7.57 -2.29 11.29
CA LEU A 181 -6.55 -1.81 10.36
C LEU A 181 -5.14 -2.16 10.84
N VAL A 182 -4.92 -2.05 12.17
CA VAL A 182 -3.64 -2.43 12.79
C VAL A 182 -3.37 -3.90 12.61
N LEU A 183 -4.37 -4.75 12.88
CA LEU A 183 -4.26 -6.20 12.72
C LEU A 183 -3.94 -6.57 11.28
N PHE A 184 -4.68 -6.01 10.31
CA PHE A 184 -4.44 -6.26 8.89
C PHE A 184 -3.02 -5.85 8.46
N ALA A 185 -2.57 -4.68 8.92
CA ALA A 185 -1.23 -4.18 8.61
C ALA A 185 -0.13 -5.03 9.26
N LEU A 186 -0.32 -5.49 10.51
CA LEU A 186 0.64 -6.38 11.17
C LEU A 186 0.76 -7.74 10.47
N VAL A 187 -0.36 -8.33 10.05
CA VAL A 187 -0.35 -9.57 9.26
C VAL A 187 0.39 -9.35 7.94
N THR A 188 0.10 -8.25 7.24
CA THR A 188 0.77 -7.89 5.99
C THR A 188 2.27 -7.67 6.22
N ALA A 189 2.65 -6.93 7.27
CA ALA A 189 4.06 -6.69 7.63
C ALA A 189 4.82 -7.99 7.93
N LEU A 190 4.20 -8.89 8.69
CA LEU A 190 4.79 -10.19 9.02
C LEU A 190 5.05 -11.02 7.77
N LEU A 191 4.07 -11.10 6.86
CA LEU A 191 4.21 -11.85 5.62
C LEU A 191 5.28 -11.24 4.70
N ILE A 192 5.37 -9.91 4.62
CA ILE A 192 6.44 -9.22 3.89
C ILE A 192 7.80 -9.57 4.49
N TYR A 193 7.93 -9.46 5.81
CA TYR A 193 9.19 -9.73 6.49
C TYR A 193 9.69 -11.17 6.27
N LEU A 194 8.76 -12.15 6.29
CA LEU A 194 9.09 -13.57 6.18
C LEU A 194 9.32 -14.06 4.73
N TYR A 195 8.60 -13.48 3.75
CA TYR A 195 8.52 -14.06 2.41
C TYR A 195 8.99 -13.14 1.29
N PHE A 196 9.20 -11.84 1.57
CA PHE A 196 9.60 -10.90 0.54
C PHE A 196 11.09 -10.57 0.64
N ASP A 197 11.85 -10.93 -0.41
CA ASP A 197 13.22 -10.51 -0.61
C ASP A 197 13.30 -9.28 -1.52
N GLU A 198 14.49 -8.62 -1.58
CA GLU A 198 14.69 -7.46 -2.45
C GLU A 198 14.47 -7.84 -3.92
N SER A 199 13.58 -7.11 -4.61
CA SER A 199 13.28 -7.35 -6.02
C SER A 199 14.11 -6.48 -6.97
N LEU A 200 14.66 -5.37 -6.48
CA LEU A 200 15.43 -4.44 -7.30
C LEU A 200 16.85 -4.99 -7.52
N GLN A 201 17.20 -5.27 -8.78
CA GLN A 201 18.50 -5.83 -9.13
C GLN A 201 19.63 -4.79 -9.11
N GLN A 202 19.34 -3.53 -9.43
CA GLN A 202 20.31 -2.43 -9.45
C GLN A 202 19.71 -1.16 -8.87
N LEU A 203 20.35 -0.64 -7.82
CA LEU A 203 20.00 0.64 -7.23
C LEU A 203 20.37 1.79 -8.18
N ASN A 204 19.50 2.78 -8.29
CA ASN A 204 19.77 3.99 -9.05
C ASN A 204 20.13 5.16 -8.12
N PRO A 205 21.42 5.45 -7.87
CA PRO A 205 21.85 6.54 -6.98
C PRO A 205 21.38 7.92 -7.43
N HIS A 206 21.09 8.08 -8.73
CA HIS A 206 20.70 9.34 -9.36
C HIS A 206 19.18 9.53 -9.47
N ALA A 207 18.37 8.61 -8.96
CA ALA A 207 16.91 8.63 -9.07
C ALA A 207 16.27 9.92 -8.52
N LEU A 208 16.88 10.53 -7.49
CA LEU A 208 16.40 11.76 -6.85
C LEU A 208 16.96 13.05 -7.46
N GLN A 209 17.81 12.99 -8.49
CA GLN A 209 18.30 14.21 -9.13
C GLN A 209 17.17 14.89 -9.91
N ALA A 210 17.01 16.20 -9.70
CA ALA A 210 15.99 17.01 -10.37
C ALA A 210 16.02 16.86 -11.91
N LYS A 211 17.22 16.66 -12.48
CA LYS A 211 17.44 16.44 -13.90
C LYS A 211 16.84 15.10 -14.38
N SER A 212 16.89 14.05 -13.55
CA SER A 212 16.30 12.73 -13.83
C SER A 212 14.75 12.77 -13.75
N LEU A 213 14.22 13.46 -12.74
CA LEU A 213 12.76 13.66 -12.58
C LEU A 213 12.18 14.47 -13.73
N TRP A 214 12.88 15.56 -14.13
CA TRP A 214 12.50 16.42 -15.27
C TRP A 214 12.53 15.66 -16.59
N ALA A 215 13.56 14.85 -16.83
CA ALA A 215 13.68 14.03 -18.02
C ALA A 215 12.55 12.99 -18.13
N SER A 216 12.19 12.36 -17.01
CA SER A 216 11.09 11.39 -16.95
C SER A 216 9.73 12.05 -17.21
N THR A 217 9.48 13.22 -16.61
CA THR A 217 8.24 13.99 -16.83
C THR A 217 8.15 14.50 -18.26
N LYS A 218 9.25 15.00 -18.83
CA LYS A 218 9.29 15.45 -20.23
C LYS A 218 9.01 14.31 -21.21
N LYS A 219 9.55 13.12 -20.94
CA LYS A 219 9.30 11.92 -21.77
C LYS A 219 7.83 11.49 -21.76
N ILE A 220 7.15 11.60 -20.61
CA ILE A 220 5.71 11.29 -20.51
C ILE A 220 4.88 12.31 -21.30
N VAL A 221 5.18 13.61 -21.15
CA VAL A 221 4.46 14.70 -21.84
C VAL A 221 4.70 14.67 -23.35
N SER A 222 5.87 14.19 -23.83
CA SER A 222 6.17 14.11 -25.25
C SER A 222 5.53 12.90 -25.96
N HIS A 223 4.91 11.97 -25.22
CA HIS A 223 4.19 10.81 -25.75
C HIS A 223 2.66 10.92 -25.63
N LEU A 224 2.15 12.05 -25.12
CA LEU A 224 0.74 12.45 -25.14
C LEU A 224 0.44 13.36 -26.33
#